data_4fcc85467c4a1123fb5c0e856d902ec0
#
_entry.id   4fcc85467c4a1123fb5c0e856d902ec0
#
_cell.length_a   1.000
_cell.length_b   1.000
_cell.length_c   1.000
_cell.angle_alpha   90.00
_cell.angle_beta   90.00
_cell.angle_gamma   90.00
#
_symmetry.space_group_name_H-M   'P 1'
#
loop_
_entity.id
_entity.type
_entity.pdbx_description
1 polymer ?
#
loop_
_entity_poly.entity_id
_entity_poly.type
_entity_poly.pdbx_seq_one_letter_code
_entity_poly.pdbx_strand_id
1 'polypeptide(L)'
;NIVLPLTLDKVSVKEQDERLNEVSTILGIKDLLGKRTFEVSGGQAQRTAIARALINNPSILLADEPTGNLDSKSSKVVMELFQKINKENKVTTMMVTHDPLAASYCSRILFIKDGYIYNEIYKGSSREQFYQEIMDVLTLLGGDNYEYKTVCY
;
A
#
# COMPACT_ATOMS: atom_id res chain seq x y z
N ASN A 1 -5.99 4.81 -18.34
CA ASN A 1 -6.19 5.07 -16.91
C ASN A 1 -4.85 5.17 -16.16
N ILE A 2 -3.94 4.18 -16.28
CA ILE A 2 -2.63 4.20 -15.60
C ILE A 2 -1.77 5.37 -16.08
N VAL A 3 -1.69 5.61 -17.38
CA VAL A 3 -0.86 6.67 -18.00
C VAL A 3 -1.46 8.07 -17.92
N LEU A 4 -2.65 8.22 -17.35
CA LEU A 4 -3.33 9.52 -17.28
C LEU A 4 -2.46 10.63 -16.65
N PRO A 5 -1.74 10.41 -15.54
CA PRO A 5 -0.84 11.43 -15.00
C PRO A 5 0.21 11.89 -16.00
N LEU A 6 0.87 10.98 -16.71
CA LEU A 6 1.87 11.30 -17.72
C LEU A 6 1.29 12.07 -18.92
N THR A 7 0.03 11.74 -19.30
CA THR A 7 -0.67 12.44 -20.38
C THR A 7 -0.96 13.88 -20.00
N LEU A 8 -1.38 14.14 -18.76
CA LEU A 8 -1.59 15.49 -18.22
C LEU A 8 -0.29 16.29 -18.17
N ASP A 9 0.83 15.64 -17.84
CA ASP A 9 2.16 16.23 -17.82
C ASP A 9 2.78 16.36 -19.21
N LYS A 10 2.04 16.02 -20.28
CA LYS A 10 2.47 16.08 -21.69
C LYS A 10 3.73 15.28 -22.00
N VAL A 11 3.94 14.17 -21.28
CA VAL A 11 5.05 13.24 -21.53
C VAL A 11 4.83 12.57 -22.90
N SER A 12 5.90 12.31 -23.65
CA SER A 12 5.83 11.69 -24.97
C SER A 12 5.19 10.28 -24.92
N VAL A 13 4.48 9.88 -25.96
CA VAL A 13 3.83 8.55 -26.05
C VAL A 13 4.85 7.42 -25.85
N LYS A 14 6.03 7.56 -26.46
CA LYS A 14 7.11 6.59 -26.30
C LYS A 14 7.50 6.38 -24.83
N GLU A 15 7.70 7.47 -24.11
CA GLU A 15 8.05 7.41 -22.68
C GLU A 15 6.88 6.91 -21.82
N GLN A 16 5.64 7.24 -22.17
CA GLN A 16 4.44 6.67 -21.51
C GLN A 16 4.41 5.14 -21.65
N ASP A 17 4.69 4.61 -22.84
CA ASP A 17 4.71 3.18 -23.12
C ASP A 17 5.85 2.47 -22.35
N GLU A 18 7.04 3.07 -22.31
CA GLU A 18 8.19 2.55 -21.55
C GLU A 18 7.85 2.44 -20.06
N ARG A 19 7.37 3.52 -19.44
CA ARG A 19 6.98 3.54 -18.02
C ARG A 19 5.80 2.62 -17.72
N LEU A 20 4.80 2.54 -18.62
CA LEU A 20 3.68 1.63 -18.47
C LEU A 20 4.15 0.18 -18.46
N ASN A 21 5.06 -0.19 -19.37
CA ASN A 21 5.62 -1.54 -19.42
C ASN A 21 6.38 -1.89 -18.14
N GLU A 22 7.14 -0.95 -17.59
CA GLU A 22 7.88 -1.10 -16.34
C GLU A 22 6.93 -1.34 -15.16
N VAL A 23 6.00 -0.41 -14.87
CA VAL A 23 5.10 -0.54 -13.72
C VAL A 23 4.17 -1.75 -13.83
N SER A 24 3.70 -2.06 -15.05
CA SER A 24 2.84 -3.24 -15.26
C SER A 24 3.57 -4.55 -15.04
N THR A 25 4.88 -4.58 -15.28
CA THR A 25 5.74 -5.72 -14.98
C THR A 25 5.93 -5.89 -13.47
N ILE A 26 6.29 -4.81 -12.78
CA ILE A 26 6.49 -4.81 -11.31
C ILE A 26 5.25 -5.32 -10.59
N LEU A 27 4.06 -4.86 -11.03
CA LEU A 27 2.78 -5.13 -10.38
C LEU A 27 2.06 -6.38 -10.91
N GLY A 28 2.62 -7.05 -11.94
CA GLY A 28 2.02 -8.25 -12.53
C GLY A 28 0.62 -7.99 -13.10
N ILE A 29 0.45 -6.89 -13.86
CA ILE A 29 -0.85 -6.48 -14.43
C ILE A 29 -0.81 -6.30 -15.96
N LYS A 30 0.20 -6.81 -16.65
CA LYS A 30 0.30 -6.70 -18.11
C LYS A 30 -0.93 -7.25 -18.83
N ASP A 31 -1.46 -8.36 -18.34
CA ASP A 31 -2.68 -9.02 -18.85
C ASP A 31 -3.95 -8.21 -18.62
N LEU A 32 -3.89 -7.16 -17.82
CA LEU A 32 -5.04 -6.29 -17.49
C LEU A 32 -5.08 -5.01 -18.32
N LEU A 33 -4.01 -4.65 -19.04
CA LEU A 33 -3.90 -3.34 -19.71
C LEU A 33 -5.02 -3.07 -20.74
N GLY A 34 -5.55 -4.12 -21.36
CA GLY A 34 -6.67 -4.01 -22.31
C GLY A 34 -8.06 -4.16 -21.69
N LYS A 35 -8.16 -4.46 -20.38
CA LYS A 35 -9.45 -4.71 -19.72
C LYS A 35 -10.12 -3.43 -19.25
N ARG A 36 -11.43 -3.47 -19.20
CA ARG A 36 -12.25 -2.40 -18.61
C ARG A 36 -12.33 -2.57 -17.10
N THR A 37 -12.61 -1.49 -16.38
CA THR A 37 -12.60 -1.47 -14.90
C THR A 37 -13.57 -2.46 -14.26
N PHE A 38 -14.67 -2.81 -14.93
CA PHE A 38 -15.64 -3.79 -14.44
C PHE A 38 -15.27 -5.26 -14.78
N GLU A 39 -14.19 -5.49 -15.51
CA GLU A 39 -13.70 -6.81 -15.89
C GLU A 39 -12.57 -7.32 -14.97
N VAL A 40 -12.19 -6.54 -13.96
CA VAL A 40 -11.10 -6.84 -13.05
C VAL A 40 -11.60 -7.09 -11.63
N SER A 41 -10.93 -7.99 -10.89
CA SER A 41 -11.23 -8.22 -9.47
C SER A 41 -10.78 -7.05 -8.60
N GLY A 42 -11.26 -6.97 -7.34
CA GLY A 42 -10.86 -5.93 -6.40
C GLY A 42 -9.33 -5.84 -6.21
N GLY A 43 -8.65 -6.97 -6.04
CA GLY A 43 -7.19 -7.00 -5.94
C GLY A 43 -6.47 -6.57 -7.23
N GLN A 44 -7.04 -6.87 -8.41
CA GLN A 44 -6.53 -6.39 -9.69
C GLN A 44 -6.73 -4.88 -9.85
N ALA A 45 -7.89 -4.36 -9.46
CA ALA A 45 -8.17 -2.93 -9.45
C ALA A 45 -7.22 -2.17 -8.53
N GLN A 46 -6.95 -2.72 -7.33
CA GLN A 46 -6.01 -2.13 -6.38
C GLN A 46 -4.58 -2.07 -6.95
N ARG A 47 -4.08 -3.16 -7.57
CA ARG A 47 -2.77 -3.14 -8.24
C ARG A 47 -2.72 -2.12 -9.38
N THR A 48 -3.82 -1.94 -10.10
CA THR A 48 -3.92 -0.92 -11.16
C THR A 48 -3.89 0.51 -10.57
N ALA A 49 -4.52 0.73 -9.41
CA ALA A 49 -4.44 2.01 -8.71
C ALA A 49 -3.02 2.31 -8.23
N ILE A 50 -2.32 1.31 -7.70
CA ILE A 50 -0.89 1.42 -7.32
C ILE A 50 -0.04 1.74 -8.56
N ALA A 51 -0.28 1.09 -9.71
CA ALA A 51 0.43 1.38 -10.96
C ALA A 51 0.29 2.84 -11.36
N ARG A 52 -0.93 3.39 -11.29
CA ARG A 52 -1.20 4.80 -11.58
C ARG A 52 -0.46 5.75 -10.63
N ALA A 53 -0.34 5.39 -9.36
CA ALA A 53 0.39 6.19 -8.39
C ALA A 53 1.91 6.14 -8.61
N LEU A 54 2.45 5.02 -9.10
CA LEU A 54 3.89 4.80 -9.33
C LEU A 54 4.38 5.34 -10.67
N ILE A 55 3.50 5.58 -11.65
CA ILE A 55 3.89 5.88 -13.03
C ILE A 55 4.78 7.14 -13.16
N ASN A 56 4.66 8.08 -12.23
CA ASN A 56 5.47 9.30 -12.16
C ASN A 56 6.74 9.16 -11.32
N ASN A 57 7.14 7.94 -10.96
CA ASN A 57 8.32 7.66 -10.13
C ASN A 57 8.35 8.50 -8.83
N PRO A 58 7.31 8.45 -7.99
CA PRO A 58 7.23 9.24 -6.79
C PRO A 58 8.27 8.79 -5.75
N SER A 59 8.77 9.72 -4.92
CA SER A 59 9.60 9.38 -3.76
C SER A 59 8.77 8.83 -2.59
N ILE A 60 7.49 9.20 -2.52
CA ILE A 60 6.56 8.79 -1.46
C ILE A 60 5.25 8.30 -2.09
N LEU A 61 4.74 7.19 -1.59
CA LEU A 61 3.44 6.63 -1.91
C LEU A 61 2.55 6.70 -0.67
N LEU A 62 1.40 7.34 -0.80
CA LEU A 62 0.41 7.42 0.27
C LEU A 62 -0.70 6.40 0.01
N ALA A 63 -1.01 5.58 0.99
CA ALA A 63 -2.03 4.55 0.92
C ALA A 63 -3.00 4.68 2.11
N ASP A 64 -4.27 4.90 1.81
CA ASP A 64 -5.36 4.96 2.79
C ASP A 64 -6.18 3.68 2.67
N GLU A 65 -6.18 2.85 3.71
CA GLU A 65 -6.85 1.55 3.80
C GLU A 65 -6.69 0.68 2.54
N PRO A 66 -5.45 0.41 2.09
CA PRO A 66 -5.22 -0.20 0.77
C PRO A 66 -5.72 -1.65 0.65
N THR A 67 -6.10 -2.28 1.77
CA THR A 67 -6.62 -3.64 1.84
C THR A 67 -8.07 -3.73 2.30
N GLY A 68 -8.71 -2.61 2.66
CA GLY A 68 -10.00 -2.57 3.35
C GLY A 68 -11.17 -3.25 2.61
N ASN A 69 -11.12 -3.34 1.27
CA ASN A 69 -12.15 -3.97 0.45
C ASN A 69 -11.67 -5.26 -0.24
N LEU A 70 -10.60 -5.90 0.27
CA LEU A 70 -9.99 -7.07 -0.34
C LEU A 70 -10.18 -8.32 0.54
N ASP A 71 -10.29 -9.48 -0.10
CA ASP A 71 -10.15 -10.75 0.59
C ASP A 71 -8.71 -10.95 1.12
N SER A 72 -8.53 -11.85 2.08
CA SER A 72 -7.24 -12.07 2.75
C SER A 72 -6.10 -12.45 1.78
N LYS A 73 -6.40 -13.19 0.71
CA LYS A 73 -5.41 -13.57 -0.29
C LYS A 73 -4.97 -12.37 -1.12
N SER A 74 -5.91 -11.56 -1.57
CA SER A 74 -5.64 -10.33 -2.33
C SER A 74 -4.93 -9.29 -1.46
N SER A 75 -5.32 -9.15 -0.19
CA SER A 75 -4.67 -8.28 0.79
C SER A 75 -3.19 -8.63 0.95
N LYS A 76 -2.89 -9.92 1.14
CA LYS A 76 -1.50 -10.40 1.25
C LYS A 76 -0.67 -10.02 0.03
N VAL A 77 -1.19 -10.25 -1.19
CA VAL A 77 -0.49 -9.91 -2.44
C VAL A 77 -0.21 -8.41 -2.53
N VAL A 78 -1.18 -7.57 -2.17
CA VAL A 78 -1.01 -6.11 -2.17
C VAL A 78 0.05 -5.67 -1.16
N MET A 79 0.06 -6.24 0.06
CA MET A 79 1.06 -5.91 1.06
C MET A 79 2.47 -6.35 0.68
N GLU A 80 2.62 -7.53 0.08
CA GLU A 80 3.90 -8.00 -0.46
C GLU A 80 4.41 -7.10 -1.59
N LEU A 81 3.52 -6.56 -2.43
CA LEU A 81 3.85 -5.57 -3.45
C LEU A 81 4.38 -4.25 -2.84
N PHE A 82 3.73 -3.71 -1.81
CA PHE A 82 4.25 -2.52 -1.12
C PHE A 82 5.65 -2.74 -0.57
N GLN A 83 5.91 -3.90 0.04
CA GLN A 83 7.26 -4.24 0.51
C GLN A 83 8.27 -4.32 -0.62
N LYS A 84 7.89 -4.92 -1.76
CA LYS A 84 8.73 -5.02 -2.94
C LYS A 84 9.07 -3.64 -3.50
N ILE A 85 8.06 -2.78 -3.68
CA ILE A 85 8.22 -1.41 -4.15
C ILE A 85 9.18 -0.62 -3.24
N ASN A 86 9.01 -0.72 -1.93
CA ASN A 86 9.88 -0.06 -0.98
C ASN A 86 11.33 -0.56 -1.05
N LYS A 87 11.53 -1.88 -1.10
CA LYS A 87 12.87 -2.49 -1.09
C LYS A 87 13.63 -2.30 -2.41
N GLU A 88 12.97 -2.55 -3.53
CA GLU A 88 13.58 -2.59 -4.86
C GLU A 88 13.59 -1.20 -5.53
N ASN A 89 12.47 -0.48 -5.46
CA ASN A 89 12.33 0.83 -6.11
C ASN A 89 12.67 2.00 -5.19
N LYS A 90 12.95 1.74 -3.88
CA LYS A 90 13.29 2.77 -2.87
C LYS A 90 12.19 3.83 -2.68
N VAL A 91 10.95 3.50 -3.00
CA VAL A 91 9.79 4.37 -2.77
C VAL A 91 9.35 4.23 -1.32
N THR A 92 9.35 5.32 -0.57
CA THR A 92 8.81 5.33 0.79
C THR A 92 7.29 5.17 0.73
N THR A 93 6.74 4.20 1.44
CA THR A 93 5.29 4.03 1.52
C THR A 93 4.81 4.46 2.90
N MET A 94 3.89 5.41 2.96
CA MET A 94 3.16 5.78 4.16
C MET A 94 1.74 5.24 4.04
N MET A 95 1.32 4.44 4.99
CA MET A 95 0.02 3.78 4.99
C MET A 95 -0.79 4.16 6.22
N VAL A 96 -2.07 4.43 6.02
CA VAL A 96 -3.06 4.52 7.09
C VAL A 96 -3.91 3.25 7.04
N THR A 97 -4.04 2.55 8.15
CA THR A 97 -4.88 1.36 8.24
C THR A 97 -5.33 1.09 9.68
N HIS A 98 -6.45 0.43 9.83
CA HIS A 98 -6.92 -0.14 11.09
C HIS A 98 -6.70 -1.67 11.15
N ASP A 99 -6.19 -2.28 10.07
CA ASP A 99 -5.90 -3.72 10.01
C ASP A 99 -4.51 -4.02 10.60
N PRO A 100 -4.41 -4.68 11.76
CA PRO A 100 -3.12 -5.03 12.38
C PRO A 100 -2.28 -5.95 11.50
N LEU A 101 -2.92 -6.79 10.68
CA LEU A 101 -2.21 -7.69 9.77
C LEU A 101 -1.52 -6.89 8.66
N ALA A 102 -2.21 -5.92 8.05
CA ALA A 102 -1.62 -5.01 7.08
C ALA A 102 -0.47 -4.20 7.72
N ALA A 103 -0.69 -3.63 8.91
CA ALA A 103 0.31 -2.88 9.66
C ALA A 103 1.59 -3.70 9.93
N SER A 104 1.49 -5.01 10.17
CA SER A 104 2.64 -5.90 10.42
C SER A 104 3.63 -6.02 9.25
N TYR A 105 3.25 -5.59 8.05
CA TYR A 105 4.16 -5.55 6.89
C TYR A 105 5.08 -4.33 6.89
N CYS A 106 4.74 -3.29 7.66
CA CYS A 106 5.52 -2.05 7.74
C CYS A 106 6.79 -2.22 8.58
N SER A 107 7.69 -1.25 8.53
CA SER A 107 8.91 -1.20 9.35
C SER A 107 8.75 -0.39 10.63
N ARG A 108 7.79 0.56 10.65
CA ARG A 108 7.53 1.48 11.76
C ARG A 108 6.04 1.77 11.80
N ILE A 109 5.47 1.85 12.98
CA ILE A 109 4.05 2.15 13.19
C ILE A 109 3.92 3.27 14.22
N LEU A 110 3.08 4.26 13.88
CA LEU A 110 2.60 5.28 14.79
C LEU A 110 1.13 5.00 15.11
N PHE A 111 0.80 4.88 16.37
CA PHE A 111 -0.58 4.78 16.83
C PHE A 111 -1.10 6.18 17.15
N ILE A 112 -2.19 6.57 16.50
CA ILE A 112 -2.83 7.87 16.66
C ILE A 112 -4.16 7.68 17.37
N LYS A 113 -4.35 8.39 18.48
CA LYS A 113 -5.58 8.44 19.25
C LYS A 113 -5.94 9.90 19.54
N ASP A 114 -7.17 10.30 19.29
CA ASP A 114 -7.69 11.66 19.54
C ASP A 114 -6.81 12.77 18.93
N GLY A 115 -6.21 12.50 17.77
CA GLY A 115 -5.34 13.43 17.04
C GLY A 115 -3.89 13.52 17.55
N TYR A 116 -3.51 12.71 18.54
CA TYR A 116 -2.16 12.68 19.10
C TYR A 116 -1.47 11.35 18.84
N ILE A 117 -0.14 11.37 18.74
CA ILE A 117 0.66 10.15 18.71
C ILE A 117 0.62 9.54 20.12
N TYR A 118 0.00 8.38 20.23
CA TYR A 118 -0.12 7.63 21.48
C TYR A 118 1.10 6.75 21.73
N ASN A 119 1.56 6.04 20.71
CA ASN A 119 2.70 5.14 20.80
C ASN A 119 3.37 4.99 19.43
N GLU A 120 4.61 4.52 19.46
CA GLU A 120 5.42 4.23 18.28
C GLU A 120 6.19 2.94 18.48
N ILE A 121 6.13 2.04 17.51
CA ILE A 121 6.86 0.78 17.53
C ILE A 121 7.60 0.53 16.22
N TYR A 122 8.68 -0.21 16.30
CA TYR A 122 9.55 -0.55 15.18
C TYR A 122 9.63 -2.07 15.01
N LYS A 123 9.55 -2.52 13.76
CA LYS A 123 9.68 -3.94 13.44
C LYS A 123 11.07 -4.46 13.76
N GLY A 124 11.11 -5.50 14.59
CA GLY A 124 12.30 -6.28 14.86
C GLY A 124 12.60 -7.31 13.76
N SER A 125 13.14 -8.45 14.15
CA SER A 125 13.57 -9.53 13.23
C SER A 125 12.42 -10.38 12.68
N SER A 126 11.28 -10.47 13.39
CA SER A 126 10.14 -11.32 13.04
C SER A 126 8.87 -10.50 12.83
N ARG A 127 8.12 -10.81 11.76
CA ARG A 127 6.80 -10.21 11.51
C ARG A 127 5.77 -10.71 12.54
N GLU A 128 5.86 -11.97 12.93
CA GLU A 128 4.96 -12.59 13.90
C GLU A 128 5.06 -11.91 15.27
N GLN A 129 6.29 -11.66 15.73
CA GLN A 129 6.53 -10.92 16.97
C GLN A 129 6.02 -9.47 16.85
N PHE A 130 6.30 -8.81 15.74
CA PHE A 130 5.82 -7.45 15.49
C PHE A 130 4.29 -7.36 15.46
N TYR A 131 3.62 -8.36 14.86
CA TYR A 131 2.16 -8.45 14.90
C TYR A 131 1.64 -8.57 16.34
N GLN A 132 2.29 -9.37 17.19
CA GLN A 132 1.91 -9.49 18.59
C GLN A 132 2.10 -8.18 19.36
N GLU A 133 3.21 -7.46 19.14
CA GLU A 133 3.44 -6.14 19.73
C GLU A 133 2.35 -5.13 19.30
N ILE A 134 1.91 -5.17 18.03
CA ILE A 134 0.78 -4.36 17.55
C ILE A 134 -0.48 -4.69 18.35
N MET A 135 -0.81 -5.96 18.50
CA MET A 135 -2.00 -6.40 19.22
C MET A 135 -1.97 -5.99 20.70
N ASP A 136 -0.79 -6.04 21.33
CA ASP A 136 -0.60 -5.63 22.72
C ASP A 136 -0.89 -4.13 22.89
N VAL A 137 -0.37 -3.28 21.99
CA VAL A 137 -0.65 -1.83 22.00
C VAL A 137 -2.13 -1.55 21.74
N LEU A 138 -2.77 -2.24 20.80
CA LEU A 138 -4.19 -2.08 20.51
C LEU A 138 -5.07 -2.47 21.70
N THR A 139 -4.69 -3.51 22.43
CA THR A 139 -5.38 -3.92 23.66
C THR A 139 -5.32 -2.82 24.72
N LEU A 140 -4.17 -2.16 24.88
CA LEU A 140 -4.00 -1.02 25.80
C LEU A 140 -4.80 0.21 25.35
N LEU A 141 -5.00 0.40 24.05
CA LEU A 141 -5.81 1.49 23.49
C LEU A 141 -7.31 1.32 23.73
N GLY A 142 -7.78 0.16 24.21
CA GLY A 142 -9.17 -0.09 24.58
C GLY A 142 -9.93 -1.03 23.67
N GLY A 143 -9.24 -1.81 22.84
CA GLY A 143 -9.84 -2.79 21.94
C GLY A 143 -10.77 -2.16 20.88
N ASP A 144 -11.78 -2.92 20.43
CA ASP A 144 -12.68 -2.55 19.32
C ASP A 144 -13.59 -1.32 19.57
N ASN A 145 -13.54 -0.71 20.76
CA ASN A 145 -14.44 0.39 21.13
C ASN A 145 -13.89 1.80 20.86
N TYR A 146 -12.69 1.93 20.32
CA TYR A 146 -12.10 3.25 20.02
C TYR A 146 -11.68 3.36 18.55
N GLU A 147 -12.01 4.50 17.92
CA GLU A 147 -11.44 4.86 16.63
C GLU A 147 -9.96 5.18 16.80
N TYR A 148 -9.11 4.23 16.41
CA TYR A 148 -7.68 4.47 16.28
C TYR A 148 -7.27 4.37 14.81
N LYS A 149 -6.22 5.08 14.45
CA LYS A 149 -5.58 4.97 13.14
C LYS A 149 -4.12 4.62 13.33
N THR A 150 -3.64 3.65 12.60
CA THR A 150 -2.21 3.36 12.51
C THR A 150 -1.65 3.99 11.25
N VAL A 151 -0.60 4.79 11.40
CA VAL A 151 0.20 5.30 10.30
C VAL A 151 1.50 4.51 10.30
N CYS A 152 1.81 3.86 9.20
CA CYS A 152 2.98 2.99 9.10
C CYS A 152 3.81 3.29 7.84
N TYR A 153 5.12 3.02 7.96
CA TYR A 153 6.11 3.24 6.93
C TYR A 153 6.85 1.95 6.59
#